data_c950c706ed967b8e8bb6b2d65262aced
#
_entry.id   c950c706ed967b8e8bb6b2d65262aced
#
_cell.length_a   1.000
_cell.length_b   1.000
_cell.length_c   1.000
_cell.angle_alpha   90.00
_cell.angle_beta   90.00
_cell.angle_gamma   90.00
#
_symmetry.space_group_name_H-M   'P 1'
#
loop_
_entity.id
_entity.type
_entity.pdbx_description
1 polymer ?
#
loop_
_entity_poly.entity_id
_entity_poly.type
_entity_poly.pdbx_seq_one_letter_code
_entity_poly.pdbx_strand_id
1 'polypeptide(L)'
;MKANHRIFLVLTILIALGCEHSAAQEKKLPNIVILATGGTIAGAAATGTQAAYTSGAVTIDAMLAAVPGIKDLANIKGEQISNVGSQDMTLDIMLTLAKRINGLLAQPEVDGIVVTHGTDTMEETAFFLNLAVKSEKPVVLVGSMRPSTAVSADGPLNLFDAVGVAVDPNSAGRGVLVVMNDWIHGAHSLTKTSTTAIQTFMSPLRGLVGVSSYGKNDFYNRPQWTHTTASEFDISNVTRLPRVDILYAYADMAADLIDASVANGAHGIVIAGVGNGNMNKASLEAAARAAQKGVVVVRSSRVVTGTVGRNVEVNDDQMNFVASDELNPQKARILLMLALLKPRTTGEIQNLFYTY
;
A
#
# COMPACT_ATOMS: atom_id res chain seq x y z
N MET A 1 70.97 -58.95 41.03
CA MET A 1 70.16 -58.65 39.86
C MET A 1 68.82 -58.17 40.39
N LYS A 2 68.50 -56.86 40.23
CA LYS A 2 67.31 -56.22 40.79
C LYS A 2 66.31 -56.02 39.66
N ALA A 3 65.09 -56.61 39.73
CA ALA A 3 63.99 -56.43 38.78
C ALA A 3 63.14 -55.27 39.29
N ASN A 4 63.02 -54.23 38.45
CA ASN A 4 62.13 -53.10 38.70
C ASN A 4 60.75 -53.38 38.14
N HIS A 5 59.77 -53.42 39.04
CA HIS A 5 58.34 -53.43 38.63
C HIS A 5 57.89 -51.98 38.48
N ARG A 6 57.51 -51.61 37.26
CA ARG A 6 56.75 -50.37 36.96
C ARG A 6 55.26 -50.69 36.96
N ILE A 7 54.57 -50.11 37.90
CA ILE A 7 53.11 -50.12 37.99
C ILE A 7 52.58 -49.08 37.01
N PHE A 8 51.82 -49.53 36.02
CA PHE A 8 51.05 -48.65 35.12
C PHE A 8 49.70 -48.34 35.79
N LEU A 9 49.53 -47.07 36.20
CA LEU A 9 48.26 -46.57 36.70
C LEU A 9 47.43 -46.12 35.49
N VAL A 10 46.39 -46.86 35.13
CA VAL A 10 45.46 -46.51 34.10
C VAL A 10 44.40 -45.59 34.71
N LEU A 11 44.49 -44.30 34.40
CA LEU A 11 43.51 -43.28 34.81
C LEU A 11 42.38 -43.31 33.81
N THR A 12 41.24 -43.92 34.16
CA THR A 12 40.04 -43.90 33.36
C THR A 12 39.29 -42.60 33.59
N ILE A 13 39.41 -41.65 32.64
CA ILE A 13 38.62 -40.43 32.64
C ILE A 13 37.24 -40.78 32.10
N LEU A 14 36.21 -40.83 32.95
CA LEU A 14 34.82 -40.83 32.56
C LEU A 14 34.46 -39.43 32.05
N ILE A 15 34.38 -39.24 30.73
CA ILE A 15 33.79 -38.09 30.14
C ILE A 15 32.26 -38.30 30.22
N ALA A 16 31.63 -37.67 31.21
CA ALA A 16 30.17 -37.53 31.22
C ALA A 16 29.79 -36.54 30.12
N LEU A 17 29.37 -37.07 28.97
CA LEU A 17 28.66 -36.29 27.94
C LEU A 17 27.32 -35.87 28.54
N GLY A 18 27.27 -34.69 29.11
CA GLY A 18 26.03 -33.98 29.38
C GLY A 18 25.35 -33.69 28.05
N CYS A 19 24.40 -34.55 27.64
CA CYS A 19 23.41 -34.16 26.63
C CYS A 19 22.57 -33.01 27.22
N GLU A 20 23.04 -31.79 27.05
CA GLU A 20 22.12 -30.64 27.15
C GLU A 20 21.05 -30.83 26.09
N HIS A 21 19.91 -31.35 26.48
CA HIS A 21 18.68 -31.20 25.71
C HIS A 21 18.44 -29.69 25.69
N SER A 22 18.94 -29.04 24.66
CA SER A 22 18.43 -27.72 24.27
C SER A 22 16.96 -27.93 23.97
N ALA A 23 16.11 -27.67 24.96
CA ALA A 23 14.68 -27.58 24.73
C ALA A 23 14.54 -26.54 23.63
N ALA A 24 14.17 -26.96 22.43
CA ALA A 24 13.87 -26.07 21.34
C ALA A 24 12.80 -25.11 21.90
N GLN A 25 13.19 -23.89 22.17
CA GLN A 25 12.29 -22.86 22.65
C GLN A 25 11.19 -22.75 21.59
N GLU A 26 9.99 -23.14 21.95
CA GLU A 26 8.82 -23.11 21.05
C GLU A 26 8.75 -21.69 20.49
N LYS A 27 9.05 -21.53 19.18
CA LYS A 27 9.15 -20.22 18.55
C LYS A 27 7.75 -19.59 18.58
N LYS A 28 7.57 -18.62 19.46
CA LYS A 28 6.31 -17.90 19.59
C LYS A 28 5.98 -17.28 18.21
N LEU A 29 4.89 -17.71 17.63
CA LEU A 29 4.41 -17.16 16.36
C LEU A 29 4.02 -15.69 16.52
N PRO A 30 4.33 -14.82 15.54
CA PRO A 30 3.89 -13.44 15.54
C PRO A 30 2.36 -13.34 15.44
N ASN A 31 1.81 -12.27 15.99
CA ASN A 31 0.37 -11.99 15.98
C ASN A 31 0.03 -11.03 14.85
N ILE A 32 -0.69 -11.51 13.86
CA ILE A 32 -1.11 -10.74 12.69
C ILE A 32 -2.62 -10.50 12.74
N VAL A 33 -3.02 -9.26 12.52
CA VAL A 33 -4.44 -8.91 12.36
C VAL A 33 -4.74 -8.71 10.87
N ILE A 34 -5.71 -9.46 10.35
CA ILE A 34 -6.22 -9.29 8.99
C ILE A 34 -7.44 -8.39 9.03
N LEU A 35 -7.35 -7.25 8.34
CA LEU A 35 -8.45 -6.28 8.19
C LEU A 35 -9.06 -6.45 6.79
N ALA A 36 -10.31 -6.89 6.74
CA ALA A 36 -10.98 -7.12 5.47
C ALA A 36 -11.81 -5.90 5.05
N THR A 37 -11.63 -5.47 3.79
CA THR A 37 -12.44 -4.39 3.20
C THR A 37 -13.39 -4.88 2.11
N GLY A 38 -13.30 -6.16 1.71
CA GLY A 38 -14.08 -6.75 0.61
C GLY A 38 -13.20 -7.07 -0.61
N GLY A 39 -13.67 -6.72 -1.79
CA GLY A 39 -12.96 -6.92 -3.05
C GLY A 39 -13.08 -8.32 -3.64
N THR A 40 -12.35 -8.56 -4.74
CA THR A 40 -12.36 -9.81 -5.51
C THR A 40 -11.80 -10.99 -4.72
N ILE A 41 -10.84 -10.78 -3.85
CA ILE A 41 -10.24 -11.83 -3.00
C ILE A 41 -11.28 -12.49 -2.09
N ALA A 42 -12.28 -11.72 -1.66
CA ALA A 42 -13.46 -12.17 -0.94
C ALA A 42 -14.66 -12.38 -1.87
N GLY A 43 -14.46 -12.39 -3.19
CA GLY A 43 -15.51 -12.53 -4.19
C GLY A 43 -15.82 -13.98 -4.53
N ALA A 44 -17.09 -14.26 -4.85
CA ALA A 44 -17.55 -15.56 -5.34
C ALA A 44 -18.35 -15.41 -6.63
N ALA A 45 -18.04 -16.26 -7.61
CA ALA A 45 -18.79 -16.43 -8.85
C ALA A 45 -19.68 -17.69 -8.74
N ALA A 46 -20.74 -17.76 -9.56
CA ALA A 46 -21.63 -18.91 -9.60
C ALA A 46 -20.93 -20.17 -10.14
N THR A 47 -19.94 -20.03 -11.02
CA THR A 47 -19.13 -21.13 -11.55
C THR A 47 -17.65 -20.73 -11.63
N GLY A 48 -16.75 -21.72 -11.63
CA GLY A 48 -15.30 -21.49 -11.68
C GLY A 48 -14.77 -20.93 -13.01
N THR A 49 -15.60 -20.84 -14.05
CA THR A 49 -15.24 -20.32 -15.38
C THR A 49 -16.00 -19.04 -15.74
N GLN A 50 -16.80 -18.50 -14.83
CA GLN A 50 -17.59 -17.30 -15.05
C GLN A 50 -16.80 -16.05 -14.61
N ALA A 51 -16.81 -15.01 -15.45
CA ALA A 51 -16.15 -13.75 -15.16
C ALA A 51 -16.92 -12.86 -14.16
N ALA A 52 -18.27 -12.93 -14.18
CA ALA A 52 -19.11 -12.18 -13.26
C ALA A 52 -19.10 -12.80 -11.85
N TYR A 53 -18.89 -11.98 -10.82
CA TYR A 53 -18.83 -12.42 -9.42
C TYR A 53 -19.40 -11.32 -8.49
N THR A 54 -19.74 -11.73 -7.25
CA THR A 54 -20.12 -10.80 -6.18
C THR A 54 -18.92 -10.56 -5.27
N SER A 55 -18.46 -9.31 -5.18
CA SER A 55 -17.40 -8.90 -4.25
C SER A 55 -17.83 -9.08 -2.80
N GLY A 56 -16.89 -9.47 -1.93
CA GLY A 56 -17.14 -9.57 -0.49
C GLY A 56 -18.09 -10.69 -0.07
N ALA A 57 -18.39 -11.65 -0.94
CA ALA A 57 -19.30 -12.77 -0.64
C ALA A 57 -18.70 -13.79 0.34
N VAL A 58 -17.37 -13.82 0.52
CA VAL A 58 -16.63 -14.78 1.35
C VAL A 58 -16.17 -14.12 2.63
N THR A 59 -16.42 -14.77 3.77
CA THR A 59 -15.98 -14.29 5.09
C THR A 59 -14.46 -14.47 5.27
N ILE A 60 -13.86 -13.74 6.22
CA ILE A 60 -12.44 -13.89 6.58
C ILE A 60 -12.13 -15.32 6.98
N ASP A 61 -12.98 -15.94 7.82
CA ASP A 61 -12.75 -17.33 8.27
C ASP A 61 -12.75 -18.31 7.11
N ALA A 62 -13.64 -18.13 6.13
CA ALA A 62 -13.68 -18.96 4.93
C ALA A 62 -12.43 -18.73 4.04
N MET A 63 -11.95 -17.49 3.92
CA MET A 63 -10.71 -17.20 3.21
C MET A 63 -9.51 -17.87 3.88
N LEU A 64 -9.40 -17.79 5.21
CA LEU A 64 -8.33 -18.44 5.98
C LEU A 64 -8.40 -19.97 5.87
N ALA A 65 -9.60 -20.54 5.90
CA ALA A 65 -9.79 -21.99 5.73
C ALA A 65 -9.37 -22.49 4.34
N ALA A 66 -9.42 -21.61 3.33
CA ALA A 66 -8.99 -21.93 1.97
C ALA A 66 -7.47 -21.86 1.76
N VAL A 67 -6.68 -21.43 2.78
CA VAL A 67 -5.22 -21.27 2.68
C VAL A 67 -4.52 -22.23 3.63
N PRO A 68 -4.17 -23.45 3.19
CA PRO A 68 -3.45 -24.43 4.02
C PRO A 68 -2.12 -23.85 4.53
N GLY A 69 -1.79 -24.12 5.79
CA GLY A 69 -0.52 -23.73 6.40
C GLY A 69 -0.41 -22.25 6.81
N ILE A 70 -1.40 -21.41 6.53
CA ILE A 70 -1.33 -19.97 6.90
C ILE A 70 -1.21 -19.77 8.43
N LYS A 71 -1.80 -20.67 9.21
CA LYS A 71 -1.74 -20.67 10.68
C LYS A 71 -0.40 -21.14 11.23
N ASP A 72 0.45 -21.73 10.40
CA ASP A 72 1.82 -22.10 10.77
C ASP A 72 2.76 -20.88 10.69
N LEU A 73 2.35 -19.82 9.99
CA LEU A 73 3.11 -18.58 9.87
C LEU A 73 2.86 -17.62 11.05
N ALA A 74 1.62 -17.53 11.54
CA ALA A 74 1.21 -16.53 12.51
C ALA A 74 -0.02 -16.95 13.32
N ASN A 75 -0.16 -16.35 14.52
CA ASN A 75 -1.45 -16.28 15.22
C ASN A 75 -2.30 -15.22 14.51
N ILE A 76 -3.35 -15.65 13.82
CA ILE A 76 -4.15 -14.76 12.96
C ILE A 76 -5.48 -14.43 13.62
N LYS A 77 -5.81 -13.12 13.67
CA LYS A 77 -7.13 -12.61 14.03
C LYS A 77 -7.70 -11.83 12.85
N GLY A 78 -8.94 -12.10 12.47
CA GLY A 78 -9.67 -11.40 11.42
C GLY A 78 -10.62 -10.34 11.96
N GLU A 79 -10.74 -9.20 11.27
CA GLU A 79 -11.69 -8.13 11.55
C GLU A 79 -12.24 -7.55 10.25
N GLN A 80 -13.56 -7.37 10.16
CA GLN A 80 -14.21 -6.75 9.01
C GLN A 80 -14.30 -5.24 9.20
N ILE A 81 -13.69 -4.47 8.31
CA ILE A 81 -13.78 -3.00 8.29
C ILE A 81 -14.92 -2.54 7.38
N SER A 82 -15.01 -3.11 6.20
CA SER A 82 -16.08 -2.88 5.23
C SER A 82 -16.25 -4.10 4.35
N ASN A 83 -17.30 -4.13 3.53
CA ASN A 83 -17.53 -5.21 2.59
C ASN A 83 -18.00 -4.65 1.25
N VAL A 84 -17.07 -4.00 0.53
CA VAL A 84 -17.36 -3.30 -0.72
C VAL A 84 -16.46 -3.79 -1.85
N GLY A 85 -16.93 -3.65 -3.08
CA GLY A 85 -16.03 -3.65 -4.23
C GLY A 85 -15.13 -2.42 -4.15
N SER A 86 -13.88 -2.52 -4.64
CA SER A 86 -12.94 -1.40 -4.48
C SER A 86 -13.33 -0.14 -5.28
N GLN A 87 -14.16 -0.26 -6.31
CA GLN A 87 -14.79 0.87 -7.01
C GLN A 87 -15.73 1.68 -6.08
N ASP A 88 -16.25 1.06 -5.02
CA ASP A 88 -17.14 1.67 -4.02
C ASP A 88 -16.39 2.09 -2.74
N MET A 89 -15.05 2.02 -2.76
CA MET A 89 -14.21 2.49 -1.65
C MET A 89 -14.41 3.99 -1.43
N THR A 90 -14.66 4.38 -0.20
CA THR A 90 -14.85 5.79 0.17
C THR A 90 -13.70 6.31 1.02
N LEU A 91 -13.55 7.64 1.05
CA LEU A 91 -12.56 8.29 1.93
C LEU A 91 -12.83 8.01 3.41
N ASP A 92 -14.09 7.85 3.80
CA ASP A 92 -14.48 7.54 5.19
C ASP A 92 -14.05 6.11 5.57
N ILE A 93 -14.16 5.14 4.64
CA ILE A 93 -13.65 3.78 4.84
C ILE A 93 -12.12 3.80 4.97
N MET A 94 -11.42 4.52 4.08
CA MET A 94 -9.96 4.65 4.14
C MET A 94 -9.49 5.28 5.45
N LEU A 95 -10.17 6.33 5.91
CA LEU A 95 -9.87 7.02 7.17
C LEU A 95 -10.13 6.10 8.38
N THR A 96 -11.24 5.36 8.38
CA THR A 96 -11.58 4.37 9.41
C THR A 96 -10.53 3.27 9.46
N LEU A 97 -10.13 2.72 8.31
CA LEU A 97 -9.10 1.70 8.19
C LEU A 97 -7.76 2.19 8.76
N ALA A 98 -7.31 3.38 8.39
CA ALA A 98 -6.04 3.94 8.85
C ALA A 98 -6.03 4.18 10.36
N LYS A 99 -7.11 4.72 10.93
CA LYS A 99 -7.27 4.89 12.38
C LYS A 99 -7.26 3.55 13.11
N ARG A 100 -7.95 2.54 12.55
CA ARG A 100 -7.96 1.19 13.14
C ARG A 100 -6.57 0.57 13.12
N ILE A 101 -5.84 0.68 12.01
CA ILE A 101 -4.45 0.22 11.89
C ILE A 101 -3.58 0.88 12.97
N ASN A 102 -3.62 2.21 13.09
CA ASN A 102 -2.84 2.94 14.10
C ASN A 102 -3.17 2.47 15.52
N GLY A 103 -4.46 2.27 15.84
CA GLY A 103 -4.89 1.78 17.14
C GLY A 103 -4.45 0.35 17.44
N LEU A 104 -4.39 -0.53 16.44
CA LEU A 104 -3.91 -1.91 16.58
C LEU A 104 -2.38 -1.95 16.71
N LEU A 105 -1.65 -1.24 15.87
CA LEU A 105 -0.18 -1.25 15.88
C LEU A 105 0.43 -0.57 17.11
N ALA A 106 -0.34 0.27 17.81
CA ALA A 106 0.05 0.82 19.10
C ALA A 106 0.05 -0.25 20.23
N GLN A 107 -0.62 -1.38 20.03
CA GLN A 107 -0.65 -2.49 20.97
C GLN A 107 0.62 -3.34 20.83
N PRO A 108 1.33 -3.61 21.93
CA PRO A 108 2.61 -4.36 21.86
C PRO A 108 2.41 -5.81 21.37
N GLU A 109 1.24 -6.39 21.59
CA GLU A 109 0.90 -7.76 21.19
C GLU A 109 0.58 -7.92 19.71
N VAL A 110 0.37 -6.85 18.93
CA VAL A 110 0.14 -6.89 17.48
C VAL A 110 1.48 -6.68 16.77
N ASP A 111 1.92 -7.65 15.99
CA ASP A 111 3.21 -7.62 15.30
C ASP A 111 3.11 -7.08 13.86
N GLY A 112 1.95 -7.17 13.23
CA GLY A 112 1.72 -6.64 11.88
C GLY A 112 0.26 -6.69 11.45
N ILE A 113 -0.02 -6.05 10.33
CA ILE A 113 -1.36 -5.96 9.74
C ILE A 113 -1.31 -6.47 8.30
N VAL A 114 -2.31 -7.27 7.92
CA VAL A 114 -2.63 -7.57 6.52
C VAL A 114 -3.99 -6.97 6.19
N VAL A 115 -4.11 -6.29 5.06
CA VAL A 115 -5.39 -5.70 4.59
C VAL A 115 -5.80 -6.41 3.31
N THR A 116 -6.93 -7.13 3.33
CA THR A 116 -7.51 -7.64 2.08
C THR A 116 -8.34 -6.56 1.40
N HIS A 117 -8.06 -6.31 0.12
CA HIS A 117 -8.59 -5.18 -0.61
C HIS A 117 -8.88 -5.55 -2.08
N GLY A 118 -9.85 -4.91 -2.70
CA GLY A 118 -10.07 -5.05 -4.14
C GLY A 118 -9.03 -4.24 -4.93
N THR A 119 -8.70 -4.69 -6.14
CA THR A 119 -7.52 -4.21 -6.87
C THR A 119 -7.69 -2.83 -7.53
N ASP A 120 -8.93 -2.34 -7.77
CA ASP A 120 -9.16 -1.13 -8.58
C ASP A 120 -8.64 0.15 -7.92
N THR A 121 -8.81 0.28 -6.60
CA THR A 121 -8.35 1.45 -5.82
C THR A 121 -7.30 1.09 -4.76
N MET A 122 -6.70 -0.10 -4.86
CA MET A 122 -5.69 -0.57 -3.91
C MET A 122 -4.49 0.38 -3.82
N GLU A 123 -4.02 0.92 -4.94
CA GLU A 123 -2.88 1.84 -4.96
C GLU A 123 -3.17 3.15 -4.22
N GLU A 124 -4.41 3.63 -4.27
CA GLU A 124 -4.85 4.83 -3.52
C GLU A 124 -4.87 4.55 -2.02
N THR A 125 -5.50 3.44 -1.61
CA THR A 125 -5.55 3.03 -0.20
C THR A 125 -4.15 2.75 0.34
N ALA A 126 -3.30 2.04 -0.41
CA ALA A 126 -1.93 1.76 0.00
C ALA A 126 -1.12 3.05 0.21
N PHE A 127 -1.21 4.00 -0.72
CA PHE A 127 -0.52 5.28 -0.61
C PHE A 127 -1.05 6.14 0.54
N PHE A 128 -2.37 6.18 0.75
CA PHE A 128 -2.97 6.87 1.89
C PHE A 128 -2.45 6.29 3.22
N LEU A 129 -2.45 4.97 3.37
CA LEU A 129 -1.94 4.30 4.56
C LEU A 129 -0.43 4.55 4.75
N ASN A 130 0.34 4.58 3.66
CA ASN A 130 1.77 4.88 3.68
C ASN A 130 2.09 6.26 4.28
N LEU A 131 1.18 7.22 4.10
CA LEU A 131 1.30 8.57 4.63
C LEU A 131 0.69 8.72 6.04
N ALA A 132 -0.33 7.93 6.38
CA ALA A 132 -1.15 8.13 7.58
C ALA A 132 -0.84 7.16 8.73
N VAL A 133 -0.21 6.02 8.48
CA VAL A 133 0.17 5.04 9.52
C VAL A 133 1.36 5.57 10.32
N LYS A 134 1.32 5.39 11.66
CA LYS A 134 2.34 5.86 12.60
C LYS A 134 3.04 4.70 13.30
N SER A 135 3.52 3.72 12.52
CA SER A 135 4.23 2.55 13.02
C SER A 135 5.27 2.06 12.03
N GLU A 136 6.35 1.50 12.55
CA GLU A 136 7.36 0.76 11.78
C GLU A 136 6.97 -0.71 11.56
N LYS A 137 5.95 -1.22 12.29
CA LYS A 137 5.47 -2.59 12.13
C LYS A 137 4.86 -2.77 10.73
N PRO A 138 4.97 -3.97 10.12
CA PRO A 138 4.51 -4.23 8.78
C PRO A 138 3.01 -3.97 8.57
N VAL A 139 2.67 -3.29 7.49
CA VAL A 139 1.31 -3.18 6.95
C VAL A 139 1.35 -3.61 5.49
N VAL A 140 0.65 -4.70 5.17
CA VAL A 140 0.68 -5.34 3.86
C VAL A 140 -0.73 -5.40 3.28
N LEU A 141 -0.94 -4.80 2.11
CA LEU A 141 -2.19 -4.96 1.36
C LEU A 141 -2.07 -6.16 0.42
N VAL A 142 -3.19 -6.83 0.21
CA VAL A 142 -3.30 -7.99 -0.69
C VAL A 142 -4.68 -8.03 -1.35
N GLY A 143 -4.72 -8.53 -2.57
CA GLY A 143 -5.97 -8.73 -3.31
C GLY A 143 -5.88 -9.94 -4.23
N SER A 144 -6.82 -10.03 -5.16
CA SER A 144 -6.76 -10.99 -6.26
C SER A 144 -7.41 -10.42 -7.51
N MET A 145 -6.99 -10.92 -8.66
CA MET A 145 -7.60 -10.59 -9.96
C MET A 145 -8.71 -11.56 -10.32
N ARG A 146 -8.72 -12.75 -9.71
CA ARG A 146 -9.76 -13.78 -9.90
C ARG A 146 -10.55 -13.97 -8.62
N PRO A 147 -11.88 -14.20 -8.71
CA PRO A 147 -12.68 -14.53 -7.53
C PRO A 147 -12.23 -15.87 -6.92
N SER A 148 -12.51 -16.06 -5.62
CA SER A 148 -12.07 -17.23 -4.86
C SER A 148 -12.57 -18.57 -5.45
N THR A 149 -13.68 -18.55 -6.16
CA THR A 149 -14.27 -19.72 -6.82
C THR A 149 -13.73 -20.03 -8.22
N ALA A 150 -12.89 -19.14 -8.77
CA ALA A 150 -12.36 -19.32 -10.13
C ALA A 150 -11.36 -20.47 -10.21
N VAL A 151 -11.33 -21.14 -11.37
CA VAL A 151 -10.24 -22.06 -11.70
C VAL A 151 -8.94 -21.24 -11.73
N SER A 152 -7.90 -21.71 -11.01
CA SER A 152 -6.64 -20.98 -10.82
C SER A 152 -6.83 -19.62 -10.14
N ALA A 153 -7.67 -19.54 -9.08
CA ALA A 153 -7.77 -18.34 -8.24
C ALA A 153 -6.39 -17.98 -7.65
N ASP A 154 -6.01 -16.70 -7.78
CA ASP A 154 -4.73 -16.19 -7.30
C ASP A 154 -4.77 -15.75 -5.82
N GLY A 155 -5.97 -15.51 -5.27
CA GLY A 155 -6.17 -14.99 -3.92
C GLY A 155 -5.54 -15.82 -2.79
N PRO A 156 -5.69 -17.15 -2.76
CA PRO A 156 -5.14 -17.99 -1.69
C PRO A 156 -3.62 -17.87 -1.53
N LEU A 157 -2.85 -17.95 -2.62
CA LEU A 157 -1.39 -17.81 -2.57
C LEU A 157 -0.98 -16.36 -2.27
N ASN A 158 -1.64 -15.37 -2.86
CA ASN A 158 -1.40 -13.97 -2.55
C ASN A 158 -1.58 -13.69 -1.05
N LEU A 159 -2.64 -14.24 -0.42
CA LEU A 159 -2.88 -14.07 1.02
C LEU A 159 -1.82 -14.77 1.87
N PHE A 160 -1.40 -15.97 1.48
CA PHE A 160 -0.32 -16.69 2.16
C PHE A 160 0.99 -15.88 2.13
N ASP A 161 1.38 -15.39 0.97
CA ASP A 161 2.59 -14.58 0.78
C ASP A 161 2.50 -13.25 1.53
N ALA A 162 1.33 -12.59 1.53
CA ALA A 162 1.13 -11.36 2.28
C ALA A 162 1.31 -11.55 3.81
N VAL A 163 0.82 -12.66 4.36
CA VAL A 163 1.08 -13.02 5.77
C VAL A 163 2.56 -13.35 5.95
N GLY A 164 3.18 -14.10 5.03
CA GLY A 164 4.62 -14.37 5.02
C GLY A 164 5.47 -13.10 5.04
N VAL A 165 5.09 -12.08 4.26
CA VAL A 165 5.74 -10.76 4.29
C VAL A 165 5.47 -10.02 5.60
N ALA A 166 4.25 -10.07 6.13
CA ALA A 166 3.91 -9.37 7.37
C ALA A 166 4.63 -9.92 8.61
N VAL A 167 5.00 -11.21 8.61
CA VAL A 167 5.75 -11.83 9.72
C VAL A 167 7.26 -11.72 9.57
N ASP A 168 7.76 -11.29 8.43
CA ASP A 168 9.19 -11.16 8.17
C ASP A 168 9.75 -9.90 8.83
N PRO A 169 10.76 -10.02 9.72
CA PRO A 169 11.37 -8.86 10.38
C PRO A 169 11.94 -7.83 9.39
N ASN A 170 12.36 -8.28 8.20
CA ASN A 170 12.87 -7.39 7.16
C ASN A 170 11.80 -6.51 6.52
N SER A 171 10.52 -6.76 6.76
CA SER A 171 9.40 -5.90 6.30
C SER A 171 9.26 -4.63 7.13
N ALA A 172 9.75 -4.63 8.37
CA ALA A 172 9.65 -3.48 9.26
C ALA A 172 10.40 -2.26 8.70
N GLY A 173 9.81 -1.07 8.84
CA GLY A 173 10.40 0.19 8.37
C GLY A 173 10.51 0.31 6.84
N ARG A 174 9.72 -0.45 6.08
CA ARG A 174 9.65 -0.34 4.60
C ARG A 174 8.42 0.43 4.12
N GLY A 175 7.67 1.04 5.04
CA GLY A 175 6.38 1.64 4.71
C GLY A 175 5.29 0.60 4.50
N VAL A 176 4.23 1.01 3.81
CA VAL A 176 3.14 0.11 3.44
C VAL A 176 3.51 -0.65 2.17
N LEU A 177 3.34 -1.96 2.23
CA LEU A 177 3.66 -2.88 1.14
C LEU A 177 2.39 -3.42 0.48
N VAL A 178 2.48 -3.80 -0.77
CA VAL A 178 1.43 -4.53 -1.50
C VAL A 178 2.02 -5.82 -2.05
N VAL A 179 1.37 -6.94 -1.74
CA VAL A 179 1.82 -8.26 -2.20
C VAL A 179 0.78 -8.84 -3.14
N MET A 180 1.17 -9.05 -4.37
CA MET A 180 0.34 -9.59 -5.44
C MET A 180 1.21 -10.38 -6.41
N ASN A 181 0.78 -11.63 -6.72
CA ASN A 181 1.40 -12.46 -7.75
C ASN A 181 2.93 -12.55 -7.57
N ASP A 182 3.36 -12.97 -6.39
CA ASP A 182 4.75 -13.16 -5.94
C ASP A 182 5.59 -11.88 -5.81
N TRP A 183 5.05 -10.71 -6.12
CA TRP A 183 5.77 -9.44 -6.09
C TRP A 183 5.44 -8.61 -4.86
N ILE A 184 6.48 -8.04 -4.24
CA ILE A 184 6.38 -7.10 -3.13
C ILE A 184 6.62 -5.69 -3.68
N HIS A 185 5.58 -4.87 -3.63
CA HIS A 185 5.61 -3.48 -4.09
C HIS A 185 5.61 -2.51 -2.91
N GLY A 186 6.27 -1.37 -3.05
CA GLY A 186 6.09 -0.23 -2.17
C GLY A 186 4.87 0.62 -2.58
N ALA A 187 4.11 1.11 -1.62
CA ALA A 187 2.88 1.87 -1.85
C ALA A 187 3.06 3.12 -2.73
N HIS A 188 4.23 3.78 -2.66
CA HIS A 188 4.52 4.96 -3.48
C HIS A 188 4.55 4.61 -4.98
N SER A 189 5.22 3.52 -5.36
CA SER A 189 5.61 3.27 -6.75
C SER A 189 4.69 2.33 -7.52
N LEU A 190 3.85 1.53 -6.82
CA LEU A 190 2.98 0.59 -7.52
C LEU A 190 1.87 1.30 -8.28
N THR A 191 1.45 0.72 -9.40
CA THR A 191 0.22 1.12 -10.11
C THR A 191 -0.41 -0.08 -10.81
N LYS A 192 -1.74 -0.07 -10.93
CA LYS A 192 -2.49 -1.08 -11.68
C LYS A 192 -2.38 -0.78 -13.18
N THR A 193 -1.75 -1.69 -13.94
CA THR A 193 -1.45 -1.49 -15.36
C THR A 193 -2.26 -2.36 -16.31
N SER A 194 -2.99 -3.34 -15.80
CA SER A 194 -3.84 -4.22 -16.60
C SER A 194 -5.22 -4.36 -15.96
N THR A 195 -6.25 -4.42 -16.78
CA THR A 195 -7.63 -4.62 -16.33
C THR A 195 -7.94 -6.07 -15.96
N THR A 196 -7.21 -7.05 -16.50
CA THR A 196 -7.56 -8.48 -16.41
C THR A 196 -6.39 -9.40 -16.07
N ALA A 197 -5.14 -9.04 -16.37
CA ALA A 197 -3.99 -9.89 -16.10
C ALA A 197 -3.74 -10.07 -14.60
N ILE A 198 -3.35 -11.26 -14.15
CA ILE A 198 -2.94 -11.52 -12.77
C ILE A 198 -1.75 -10.63 -12.42
N GLN A 199 -0.76 -10.54 -13.33
CA GLN A 199 0.36 -9.62 -13.23
C GLN A 199 -0.09 -8.19 -13.58
N THR A 200 -0.96 -7.64 -12.73
CA THR A 200 -1.58 -6.33 -12.99
C THR A 200 -0.83 -5.17 -12.37
N PHE A 201 -0.23 -5.38 -11.19
CA PHE A 201 0.53 -4.32 -10.52
C PHE A 201 1.98 -4.28 -10.99
N MET A 202 2.45 -3.07 -11.24
CA MET A 202 3.83 -2.78 -11.63
C MET A 202 4.36 -1.64 -10.75
N SER A 203 5.68 -1.55 -10.64
CA SER A 203 6.39 -0.42 -10.04
C SER A 203 7.39 0.15 -11.07
N PRO A 204 6.89 0.83 -12.11
CA PRO A 204 7.67 1.06 -13.33
C PRO A 204 8.87 2.01 -13.15
N LEU A 205 8.82 2.94 -12.19
CA LEU A 205 9.90 3.93 -12.01
C LEU A 205 10.96 3.47 -11.00
N ARG A 206 10.56 2.76 -9.94
CA ARG A 206 11.44 2.45 -8.81
C ARG A 206 11.67 0.95 -8.60
N GLY A 207 10.97 0.11 -9.36
CA GLY A 207 11.07 -1.34 -9.25
C GLY A 207 10.37 -1.92 -8.01
N LEU A 208 10.56 -3.22 -7.82
CA LEU A 208 9.99 -3.97 -6.71
C LEU A 208 10.81 -3.73 -5.42
N VAL A 209 10.16 -3.85 -4.29
CA VAL A 209 10.81 -3.92 -2.98
C VAL A 209 11.45 -5.30 -2.77
N GLY A 210 10.82 -6.33 -3.31
CA GLY A 210 11.26 -7.70 -3.24
C GLY A 210 10.31 -8.65 -3.95
N VAL A 211 10.50 -9.93 -3.69
CA VAL A 211 9.62 -11.02 -4.12
C VAL A 211 9.25 -11.89 -2.93
N SER A 212 8.08 -12.53 -2.99
CA SER A 212 7.64 -13.53 -2.03
C SER A 212 7.16 -14.76 -2.82
N SER A 213 7.59 -15.92 -2.43
CA SER A 213 7.15 -17.15 -3.06
C SER A 213 6.94 -18.21 -2.00
N TYR A 214 5.69 -18.64 -1.84
CA TYR A 214 5.30 -19.58 -0.79
C TYR A 214 5.80 -19.18 0.60
N GLY A 215 5.65 -17.87 0.94
CA GLY A 215 6.04 -17.30 2.22
C GLY A 215 7.55 -17.10 2.43
N LYS A 216 8.37 -17.36 1.41
CA LYS A 216 9.81 -17.04 1.42
C LYS A 216 10.05 -15.72 0.72
N ASN A 217 10.60 -14.77 1.47
CA ASN A 217 10.79 -13.40 1.00
C ASN A 217 12.24 -13.13 0.65
N ASP A 218 12.45 -12.40 -0.44
CA ASP A 218 13.75 -11.84 -0.82
C ASP A 218 13.57 -10.32 -1.04
N PHE A 219 14.13 -9.52 -0.13
CA PHE A 219 14.05 -8.06 -0.15
C PHE A 219 15.35 -7.48 -0.70
N TYR A 220 15.28 -6.77 -1.82
CA TYR A 220 16.44 -6.16 -2.46
C TYR A 220 16.37 -4.63 -2.58
N ASN A 221 15.19 -4.01 -2.39
CA ASN A 221 15.05 -2.56 -2.35
C ASN A 221 14.39 -2.10 -1.06
N ARG A 222 14.78 -0.91 -0.60
CA ARG A 222 14.10 -0.18 0.48
C ARG A 222 13.47 1.08 -0.12
N PRO A 223 12.17 1.35 0.10
CA PRO A 223 11.56 2.61 -0.31
C PRO A 223 12.32 3.80 0.28
N GLN A 224 12.57 4.82 -0.53
CA GLN A 224 13.38 5.99 -0.14
C GLN A 224 12.53 7.20 0.25
N TRP A 225 11.26 7.21 -0.16
CA TRP A 225 10.34 8.31 0.13
C TRP A 225 9.94 8.31 1.60
N THR A 226 9.67 9.50 2.12
CA THR A 226 9.16 9.67 3.49
C THR A 226 7.83 8.96 3.66
N HIS A 227 7.69 8.17 4.72
CA HIS A 227 6.49 7.37 4.98
C HIS A 227 6.27 7.12 6.47
N THR A 228 5.14 6.57 6.82
CA THR A 228 4.73 6.05 8.14
C THR A 228 5.14 6.97 9.30
N THR A 229 6.05 6.55 10.18
CA THR A 229 6.47 7.32 11.37
C THR A 229 7.15 8.63 11.02
N ALA A 230 7.84 8.70 9.88
CA ALA A 230 8.49 9.91 9.40
C ALA A 230 7.54 10.88 8.69
N SER A 231 6.33 10.43 8.31
CA SER A 231 5.32 11.29 7.68
C SER A 231 4.78 12.33 8.67
N GLU A 232 4.59 13.56 8.21
CA GLU A 232 4.00 14.63 9.03
C GLU A 232 2.48 14.54 9.21
N PHE A 233 1.80 13.71 8.41
CA PHE A 233 0.33 13.67 8.39
C PHE A 233 -0.24 12.89 9.57
N ASP A 234 -0.80 13.61 10.53
CA ASP A 234 -1.56 13.03 11.64
C ASP A 234 -3.06 13.13 11.34
N ILE A 235 -3.72 11.97 11.30
CA ILE A 235 -5.16 11.84 11.03
C ILE A 235 -5.99 11.55 12.27
N SER A 236 -5.42 11.55 13.47
CA SER A 236 -6.09 11.17 14.72
C SER A 236 -7.41 11.93 14.93
N ASN A 237 -7.39 13.24 14.71
CA ASN A 237 -8.51 14.15 14.87
C ASN A 237 -9.25 14.49 13.56
N VAL A 238 -8.85 13.89 12.43
CA VAL A 238 -9.49 14.14 11.13
C VAL A 238 -10.80 13.37 11.06
N THR A 239 -11.90 14.07 10.85
CA THR A 239 -13.23 13.47 10.67
C THR A 239 -13.64 13.36 9.21
N ARG A 240 -13.09 14.24 8.35
CA ARG A 240 -13.37 14.28 6.92
C ARG A 240 -12.15 14.84 6.15
N LEU A 241 -11.87 14.26 5.00
CA LEU A 241 -10.86 14.79 4.08
C LEU A 241 -11.47 15.86 3.16
N PRO A 242 -10.69 16.91 2.80
CA PRO A 242 -11.16 17.94 1.88
C PRO A 242 -11.42 17.38 0.48
N ARG A 243 -12.38 17.96 -0.22
CA ARG A 243 -12.69 17.56 -1.59
C ARG A 243 -11.57 17.96 -2.55
N VAL A 244 -11.03 16.99 -3.26
CA VAL A 244 -10.08 17.14 -4.37
C VAL A 244 -10.58 16.32 -5.54
N ASP A 245 -10.77 16.94 -6.68
CA ASP A 245 -11.25 16.29 -7.89
C ASP A 245 -10.09 16.00 -8.86
N ILE A 246 -10.19 14.92 -9.63
CA ILE A 246 -9.28 14.63 -10.75
C ILE A 246 -10.01 14.95 -12.06
N LEU A 247 -9.40 15.76 -12.90
CA LEU A 247 -9.92 16.08 -14.22
C LEU A 247 -8.97 15.51 -15.29
N TYR A 248 -9.51 14.65 -16.13
CA TYR A 248 -8.75 13.96 -17.18
C TYR A 248 -8.64 14.82 -18.43
N ALA A 249 -7.42 15.22 -18.78
CA ALA A 249 -7.18 16.04 -19.97
C ALA A 249 -7.18 15.19 -21.26
N TYR A 250 -7.80 15.73 -22.31
CA TYR A 250 -7.89 15.12 -23.63
C TYR A 250 -7.84 16.22 -24.71
N ALA A 251 -7.74 15.82 -25.98
CA ALA A 251 -7.80 16.78 -27.08
C ALA A 251 -9.12 17.55 -27.04
N ASP A 252 -9.04 18.86 -27.07
CA ASP A 252 -10.19 19.77 -26.98
C ASP A 252 -11.00 19.62 -25.67
N MET A 253 -10.29 19.44 -24.53
CA MET A 253 -10.91 19.36 -23.22
C MET A 253 -11.74 20.61 -22.94
N ALA A 254 -12.99 20.43 -22.51
CA ALA A 254 -13.88 21.50 -22.11
C ALA A 254 -13.41 22.16 -20.79
N ALA A 255 -13.19 23.47 -20.83
CA ALA A 255 -12.67 24.22 -19.68
C ALA A 255 -13.69 24.38 -18.54
N ASP A 256 -14.98 24.33 -18.84
CA ASP A 256 -16.10 24.42 -17.89
C ASP A 256 -16.11 23.30 -16.84
N LEU A 257 -15.46 22.14 -17.11
CA LEU A 257 -15.27 21.07 -16.12
C LEU A 257 -14.48 21.57 -14.91
N ILE A 258 -13.49 22.43 -15.11
CA ILE A 258 -12.71 23.05 -14.04
C ILE A 258 -13.57 24.01 -13.23
N ASP A 259 -14.31 24.90 -13.94
CA ASP A 259 -15.22 25.85 -13.30
C ASP A 259 -16.33 25.13 -12.52
N ALA A 260 -16.86 24.02 -13.04
CA ALA A 260 -17.84 23.16 -12.36
C ALA A 260 -17.28 22.51 -11.09
N SER A 261 -16.04 22.02 -11.10
CA SER A 261 -15.40 21.47 -9.91
C SER A 261 -15.25 22.53 -8.81
N VAL A 262 -14.81 23.74 -9.16
CA VAL A 262 -14.73 24.88 -8.24
C VAL A 262 -16.11 25.23 -7.68
N ALA A 263 -17.12 25.35 -8.53
CA ALA A 263 -18.49 25.71 -8.12
C ALA A 263 -19.10 24.66 -7.16
N ASN A 264 -18.70 23.38 -7.30
CA ASN A 264 -19.11 22.28 -6.42
C ASN A 264 -18.23 22.13 -5.15
N GLY A 265 -17.39 23.12 -4.85
CA GLY A 265 -16.66 23.19 -3.59
C GLY A 265 -15.36 22.35 -3.53
N ALA A 266 -14.71 22.13 -4.65
CA ALA A 266 -13.38 21.53 -4.64
C ALA A 266 -12.36 22.48 -3.98
N HIS A 267 -11.59 21.99 -3.02
CA HIS A 267 -10.47 22.71 -2.39
C HIS A 267 -9.17 22.51 -3.19
N GLY A 268 -9.13 21.46 -4.01
CA GLY A 268 -8.03 21.15 -4.90
C GLY A 268 -8.51 20.45 -6.18
N ILE A 269 -7.74 20.61 -7.24
CA ILE A 269 -7.96 19.95 -8.53
C ILE A 269 -6.63 19.37 -8.98
N VAL A 270 -6.64 18.07 -9.32
CA VAL A 270 -5.53 17.41 -9.99
C VAL A 270 -5.88 17.26 -11.46
N ILE A 271 -5.06 17.81 -12.33
CA ILE A 271 -5.20 17.61 -13.78
C ILE A 271 -4.39 16.38 -14.18
N ALA A 272 -5.08 15.32 -14.63
CA ALA A 272 -4.44 14.18 -15.31
C ALA A 272 -4.08 14.61 -16.75
N GLY A 273 -3.02 15.39 -16.87
CA GLY A 273 -2.62 16.08 -18.09
C GLY A 273 -2.12 15.15 -19.19
N VAL A 274 -1.97 15.66 -20.38
CA VAL A 274 -1.29 14.98 -21.48
C VAL A 274 0.22 15.23 -21.37
N GLY A 275 1.04 14.27 -21.82
CA GLY A 275 2.51 14.43 -21.78
C GLY A 275 3.00 14.84 -20.39
N ASN A 276 3.75 15.93 -20.28
CA ASN A 276 4.32 16.47 -19.04
C ASN A 276 3.30 17.30 -18.22
N GLY A 277 2.10 16.74 -18.00
CA GLY A 277 1.05 17.40 -17.22
C GLY A 277 0.38 18.57 -17.95
N ASN A 278 0.35 18.58 -19.27
CA ASN A 278 -0.20 19.64 -20.09
C ASN A 278 -1.71 19.55 -20.27
N MET A 279 -2.30 20.67 -20.63
CA MET A 279 -3.70 20.82 -20.99
C MET A 279 -3.84 21.88 -22.10
N ASN A 280 -4.98 21.97 -22.77
CA ASN A 280 -5.17 23.01 -23.77
C ASN A 280 -5.26 24.40 -23.14
N LYS A 281 -5.10 25.46 -23.97
CA LYS A 281 -5.05 26.86 -23.51
C LYS A 281 -6.28 27.26 -22.69
N ALA A 282 -7.49 26.92 -23.13
CA ALA A 282 -8.73 27.28 -22.44
C ALA A 282 -8.80 26.62 -21.04
N SER A 283 -8.40 25.36 -20.90
CA SER A 283 -8.33 24.66 -19.62
C SER A 283 -7.23 25.23 -18.72
N LEU A 284 -6.08 25.63 -19.29
CA LEU A 284 -5.00 26.28 -18.54
C LEU A 284 -5.46 27.62 -17.94
N GLU A 285 -6.16 28.44 -18.72
CA GLU A 285 -6.73 29.70 -18.24
C GLU A 285 -7.81 29.47 -17.17
N ALA A 286 -8.64 28.44 -17.29
CA ALA A 286 -9.64 28.07 -16.26
C ALA A 286 -8.95 27.59 -14.97
N ALA A 287 -7.90 26.78 -15.09
CA ALA A 287 -7.09 26.35 -13.94
C ALA A 287 -6.41 27.51 -13.21
N ALA A 288 -5.89 28.49 -13.97
CA ALA A 288 -5.33 29.71 -13.39
C ALA A 288 -6.39 30.54 -12.62
N ARG A 289 -7.61 30.65 -13.18
CA ARG A 289 -8.73 31.28 -12.45
C ARG A 289 -9.12 30.53 -11.19
N ALA A 290 -9.07 29.19 -11.20
CA ALA A 290 -9.32 28.36 -10.01
C ALA A 290 -8.26 28.64 -8.93
N ALA A 291 -6.97 28.70 -9.30
CA ALA A 291 -5.88 29.02 -8.39
C ALA A 291 -6.01 30.42 -7.77
N GLN A 292 -6.43 31.43 -8.56
CA GLN A 292 -6.73 32.79 -8.07
C GLN A 292 -7.88 32.82 -7.05
N LYS A 293 -8.80 31.85 -7.10
CA LYS A 293 -9.89 31.68 -6.12
C LYS A 293 -9.46 30.85 -4.89
N GLY A 294 -8.19 30.49 -4.77
CA GLY A 294 -7.65 29.74 -3.64
C GLY A 294 -7.78 28.21 -3.76
N VAL A 295 -8.21 27.70 -4.93
CA VAL A 295 -8.22 26.24 -5.19
C VAL A 295 -6.81 25.82 -5.60
N VAL A 296 -6.24 24.82 -4.91
CA VAL A 296 -4.90 24.33 -5.26
C VAL A 296 -4.98 23.46 -6.52
N VAL A 297 -4.23 23.84 -7.55
CA VAL A 297 -4.15 23.11 -8.80
C VAL A 297 -2.84 22.32 -8.87
N VAL A 298 -2.95 21.00 -9.04
CA VAL A 298 -1.81 20.10 -9.25
C VAL A 298 -1.82 19.61 -10.69
N ARG A 299 -0.73 19.82 -11.41
CA ARG A 299 -0.48 19.19 -12.71
C ARG A 299 0.13 17.82 -12.50
N SER A 300 -0.58 16.78 -12.87
CA SER A 300 -0.11 15.39 -12.96
C SER A 300 -0.28 14.90 -14.40
N SER A 301 0.01 13.64 -14.67
CA SER A 301 -0.08 13.10 -16.02
C SER A 301 -0.92 11.83 -16.09
N ARG A 302 -1.67 11.67 -17.19
CA ARG A 302 -2.33 10.40 -17.55
C ARG A 302 -1.33 9.38 -18.12
N VAL A 303 -0.10 9.80 -18.39
CA VAL A 303 0.98 8.89 -18.81
C VAL A 303 1.48 8.12 -17.59
N VAL A 304 1.60 6.81 -17.73
CA VAL A 304 1.85 5.90 -16.58
C VAL A 304 3.24 6.07 -15.98
N THR A 305 4.23 6.52 -16.76
CA THR A 305 5.63 6.62 -16.35
C THR A 305 6.20 8.00 -16.68
N GLY A 306 7.21 8.40 -15.93
CA GLY A 306 7.88 9.70 -16.05
C GLY A 306 7.47 10.64 -14.92
N THR A 307 8.07 11.80 -14.93
CA THR A 307 7.82 12.87 -13.95
C THR A 307 7.16 14.07 -14.61
N VAL A 308 6.29 14.74 -13.88
CA VAL A 308 5.76 16.05 -14.28
C VAL A 308 6.67 17.11 -13.71
N GLY A 309 7.50 17.71 -14.57
CA GLY A 309 8.46 18.74 -14.18
C GLY A 309 7.79 20.08 -13.86
N ARG A 310 8.29 20.76 -12.81
CA ARG A 310 7.88 22.11 -12.47
C ARG A 310 8.57 23.12 -13.42
N ASN A 311 7.82 24.13 -13.89
CA ASN A 311 8.29 25.20 -14.76
C ASN A 311 8.95 24.71 -16.07
N VAL A 312 8.53 23.57 -16.63
CA VAL A 312 9.08 23.05 -17.88
C VAL A 312 8.35 23.62 -19.09
N GLU A 313 7.06 23.31 -19.28
CA GLU A 313 6.25 23.82 -20.39
C GLU A 313 5.20 24.83 -19.91
N VAL A 314 4.82 24.75 -18.65
CA VAL A 314 3.93 25.67 -17.96
C VAL A 314 4.74 26.41 -16.90
N ASN A 315 4.59 27.72 -16.79
CA ASN A 315 5.17 28.49 -15.69
C ASN A 315 4.32 28.33 -14.43
N ASP A 316 4.61 27.28 -13.66
CA ASP A 316 3.85 26.94 -12.44
C ASP A 316 3.93 28.04 -11.38
N ASP A 317 5.07 28.73 -11.27
CA ASP A 317 5.26 29.82 -10.31
C ASP A 317 4.31 30.98 -10.62
N GLN A 318 4.22 31.38 -11.89
CA GLN A 318 3.33 32.44 -12.32
C GLN A 318 1.85 32.07 -12.17
N MET A 319 1.52 30.80 -12.41
CA MET A 319 0.15 30.30 -12.34
C MET A 319 -0.27 29.86 -10.93
N ASN A 320 0.67 29.84 -9.99
CA ASN A 320 0.48 29.32 -8.63
C ASN A 320 0.01 27.85 -8.62
N PHE A 321 0.63 27.02 -9.46
CA PHE A 321 0.36 25.59 -9.57
C PHE A 321 1.41 24.74 -8.83
N VAL A 322 1.07 23.48 -8.62
CA VAL A 322 1.94 22.41 -8.13
C VAL A 322 2.19 21.40 -9.25
N ALA A 323 3.41 20.94 -9.39
CA ALA A 323 3.75 19.80 -10.24
C ALA A 323 3.81 18.52 -9.41
N SER A 324 3.21 17.42 -9.92
CA SER A 324 3.07 16.19 -9.15
C SER A 324 4.33 15.34 -9.04
N ASP A 325 5.42 15.72 -9.72
CA ASP A 325 6.61 14.90 -9.84
C ASP A 325 6.26 13.47 -10.33
N GLU A 326 6.61 12.42 -9.57
CA GLU A 326 6.35 11.03 -9.95
C GLU A 326 4.91 10.55 -9.67
N LEU A 327 4.13 11.30 -8.90
CA LEU A 327 2.81 10.86 -8.49
C LEU A 327 1.81 10.90 -9.64
N ASN A 328 1.22 9.74 -9.93
CA ASN A 328 0.07 9.66 -10.82
C ASN A 328 -1.13 10.43 -10.24
N PRO A 329 -2.17 10.73 -11.04
CA PRO A 329 -3.24 11.62 -10.60
C PRO A 329 -3.97 11.16 -9.33
N GLN A 330 -4.20 9.87 -9.16
CA GLN A 330 -4.90 9.33 -8.00
C GLN A 330 -4.08 9.44 -6.71
N LYS A 331 -2.77 9.23 -6.75
CA LYS A 331 -1.88 9.44 -5.60
C LYS A 331 -1.63 10.92 -5.32
N ALA A 332 -1.47 11.73 -6.36
CA ALA A 332 -1.40 13.18 -6.25
C ALA A 332 -2.64 13.75 -5.55
N ARG A 333 -3.83 13.20 -5.84
CA ARG A 333 -5.09 13.53 -5.15
C ARG A 333 -5.02 13.19 -3.66
N ILE A 334 -4.54 12.01 -3.31
CA ILE A 334 -4.40 11.58 -1.91
C ILE A 334 -3.45 12.51 -1.15
N LEU A 335 -2.26 12.80 -1.70
CA LEU A 335 -1.31 13.69 -1.06
C LEU A 335 -1.88 15.11 -0.90
N LEU A 336 -2.55 15.62 -1.93
CA LEU A 336 -3.16 16.96 -1.87
C LEU A 336 -4.26 17.03 -0.80
N MET A 337 -5.12 16.01 -0.66
CA MET A 337 -6.12 15.98 0.41
C MET A 337 -5.48 16.06 1.80
N LEU A 338 -4.40 15.34 2.04
CA LEU A 338 -3.66 15.40 3.30
C LEU A 338 -2.95 16.74 3.49
N ALA A 339 -2.36 17.29 2.44
CA ALA A 339 -1.73 18.61 2.46
C ALA A 339 -2.71 19.73 2.84
N LEU A 340 -3.95 19.64 2.39
CA LEU A 340 -5.01 20.62 2.63
C LEU A 340 -5.67 20.51 4.03
N LEU A 341 -5.27 19.57 4.87
CA LEU A 341 -5.73 19.49 6.27
C LEU A 341 -5.21 20.65 7.13
N LYS A 342 -4.18 21.36 6.68
CA LYS A 342 -3.63 22.56 7.31
C LYS A 342 -3.48 23.66 6.26
N PRO A 343 -3.60 24.94 6.62
CA PRO A 343 -3.25 26.03 5.73
C PRO A 343 -1.78 25.93 5.27
N ARG A 344 -1.55 25.99 3.96
CA ARG A 344 -0.22 25.96 3.33
C ARG A 344 -0.19 26.84 2.09
N THR A 345 0.95 27.40 1.83
CA THR A 345 1.26 28.04 0.55
C THR A 345 1.46 26.98 -0.53
N THR A 346 1.30 27.34 -1.80
CA THR A 346 1.58 26.47 -2.94
C THR A 346 3.02 25.93 -2.94
N GLY A 347 4.00 26.77 -2.52
CA GLY A 347 5.40 26.35 -2.38
C GLY A 347 5.60 25.28 -1.31
N GLU A 348 4.93 25.40 -0.16
CA GLU A 348 4.96 24.36 0.89
C GLU A 348 4.32 23.06 0.39
N ILE A 349 3.20 23.16 -0.35
CA ILE A 349 2.57 21.98 -0.96
C ILE A 349 3.50 21.36 -2.00
N GLN A 350 4.17 22.15 -2.85
CA GLN A 350 5.15 21.63 -3.80
C GLN A 350 6.27 20.84 -3.11
N ASN A 351 6.76 21.31 -1.98
CA ASN A 351 7.78 20.58 -1.21
C ASN A 351 7.28 19.23 -0.70
N LEU A 352 5.98 19.10 -0.36
CA LEU A 352 5.41 17.81 -0.02
C LEU A 352 5.45 16.84 -1.20
N PHE A 353 5.19 17.30 -2.42
CA PHE A 353 5.27 16.47 -3.63
C PHE A 353 6.71 16.04 -3.98
N TYR A 354 7.73 16.71 -3.47
CA TYR A 354 9.13 16.30 -3.56
C TYR A 354 9.58 15.41 -2.40
N THR A 355 8.79 15.34 -1.32
CA THR A 355 9.14 14.61 -0.10
C THR A 355 8.47 13.25 -0.03
N TYR A 356 7.26 13.18 -0.52
CA TYR A 356 6.36 12.03 -0.45
C TYR A 356 6.11 11.46 -1.84
#